data_20d918185925e6f91b6e9e6a48887057
#
_entry.id   20d918185925e6f91b6e9e6a48887057
#
_cell.length_a   1.000
_cell.length_b   1.000
_cell.length_c   1.000
_cell.angle_alpha   90.00
_cell.angle_beta   90.00
_cell.angle_gamma   90.00
#
_symmetry.space_group_name_H-M   'P 1'
#
loop_
_entity.id
_entity.type
_entity.pdbx_description
1 polymer ?
#
loop_
_entity_poly.entity_id
_entity_poly.type
_entity_poly.pdbx_seq_one_letter_code
_entity_poly.pdbx_strand_id
1 'polypeptide(L)'
;MKILTNRKIKRLFCRVLLSLILFTLISVSCTLLQLKHAALYVLLSCAGMGLSILAFLYLYFREQDRIMEEAAAQIRNYLSGDKDARISCDEEGGLYRLFHEVNSLVSILNAHAENEAQAKSFLKNTISDISHQLKTPLAALNIYNGILQAETADTPEIREFTELSEQELDRIGNLVQNLLKVTKLDAGTVLFEKADENVSDMMRCIEKHFAWRTGQEGKNLSLSGDETITLFCDRTWLMEAVSNLVKNAFDHTRKGCAIRIEWRTFASIVQIVVRDDGSGIHPEDLPHIFKRFYRSRFPVNDSADAQGIGLGLPLAKAVVEAHNGTIEVDSEPGAGTAFTLNFLIPTKL
;
A
#
# COMPACT_ATOMS: atom_id res chain seq x y z
N MET A 1 -17.20 9.81 -44.63
CA MET A 1 -18.63 9.42 -44.70
C MET A 1 -19.24 8.85 -43.41
N LYS A 2 -18.51 8.72 -42.28
CA LYS A 2 -19.07 8.21 -41.01
C LYS A 2 -19.91 9.22 -40.17
N ILE A 3 -19.86 10.52 -40.50
CA ILE A 3 -20.54 11.59 -39.74
C ILE A 3 -22.07 11.55 -39.93
N LEU A 4 -22.54 11.18 -41.12
CA LEU A 4 -23.98 11.11 -41.45
C LEU A 4 -24.69 9.86 -40.93
N THR A 5 -23.96 8.91 -40.32
CA THR A 5 -24.55 7.71 -39.70
C THR A 5 -25.23 8.02 -38.35
N ASN A 6 -24.84 9.12 -37.69
CA ASN A 6 -25.45 9.55 -36.43
C ASN A 6 -26.83 10.16 -36.67
N ARG A 7 -27.88 9.54 -36.14
CA ARG A 7 -29.27 9.98 -36.31
C ARG A 7 -29.51 11.42 -35.85
N LYS A 8 -28.85 11.89 -34.81
CA LYS A 8 -28.97 13.28 -34.33
C LYS A 8 -28.35 14.28 -35.28
N ILE A 9 -27.17 13.98 -35.83
CA ILE A 9 -26.52 14.82 -36.85
C ILE A 9 -27.35 14.84 -38.14
N LYS A 10 -27.86 13.70 -38.57
CA LYS A 10 -28.73 13.59 -39.75
C LYS A 10 -30.01 14.43 -39.57
N ARG A 11 -30.65 14.39 -38.39
CA ARG A 11 -31.82 15.23 -38.08
C ARG A 11 -31.50 16.72 -38.09
N LEU A 12 -30.35 17.13 -37.52
CA LEU A 12 -29.87 18.50 -37.55
C LEU A 12 -29.69 18.94 -39.01
N PHE A 13 -28.99 18.16 -39.82
CA PHE A 13 -28.75 18.46 -41.22
C PHE A 13 -30.05 18.58 -42.03
N CYS A 14 -31.02 17.68 -41.84
CA CYS A 14 -32.33 17.74 -42.46
C CYS A 14 -33.10 19.02 -42.04
N ARG A 15 -33.07 19.42 -40.77
CA ARG A 15 -33.74 20.64 -40.29
C ARG A 15 -33.11 21.90 -40.88
N VAL A 16 -31.78 21.96 -40.95
CA VAL A 16 -31.05 23.07 -41.56
C VAL A 16 -31.37 23.15 -43.08
N LEU A 17 -31.33 22.00 -43.79
CA LEU A 17 -31.63 21.95 -45.20
C LEU A 17 -33.09 22.37 -45.48
N LEU A 18 -34.04 21.91 -44.70
CA LEU A 18 -35.45 22.26 -44.83
C LEU A 18 -35.69 23.75 -44.57
N SER A 19 -35.01 24.33 -43.57
CA SER A 19 -35.02 25.78 -43.29
C SER A 19 -34.47 26.56 -44.49
N LEU A 20 -33.33 26.13 -45.08
CA LEU A 20 -32.70 26.73 -46.26
C LEU A 20 -33.67 26.73 -47.43
N ILE A 21 -34.29 25.61 -47.76
CA ILE A 21 -35.25 25.46 -48.86
C ILE A 21 -36.48 26.38 -48.64
N LEU A 22 -37.04 26.37 -47.42
CA LEU A 22 -38.24 27.16 -47.10
C LEU A 22 -37.98 28.66 -47.26
N PHE A 23 -36.91 29.18 -46.65
CA PHE A 23 -36.61 30.62 -46.71
C PHE A 23 -36.16 31.09 -48.08
N THR A 24 -35.48 30.22 -48.91
CA THR A 24 -35.15 30.52 -50.30
C THR A 24 -36.40 30.57 -51.18
N LEU A 25 -37.36 29.65 -50.99
CA LEU A 25 -38.65 29.68 -51.71
C LEU A 25 -39.44 30.96 -51.36
N ILE A 26 -39.48 31.38 -50.08
CA ILE A 26 -40.13 32.63 -49.68
C ILE A 26 -39.47 33.83 -50.36
N SER A 27 -38.13 33.90 -50.37
CA SER A 27 -37.38 34.98 -51.03
C SER A 27 -37.65 35.08 -52.52
N VAL A 28 -37.63 33.91 -53.23
CA VAL A 28 -37.93 33.83 -54.67
C VAL A 28 -39.40 34.22 -54.99
N SER A 29 -40.34 33.79 -54.14
CA SER A 29 -41.75 34.16 -54.27
C SER A 29 -41.97 35.66 -54.11
N CYS A 30 -41.32 36.31 -53.11
CA CYS A 30 -41.41 37.74 -52.93
C CYS A 30 -40.86 38.57 -54.12
N THR A 31 -39.80 38.07 -54.75
CA THR A 31 -39.24 38.74 -55.97
C THR A 31 -40.08 38.55 -57.18
N LEU A 32 -40.65 37.34 -57.44
CA LEU A 32 -41.50 37.04 -58.59
C LEU A 32 -42.83 37.80 -58.50
N LEU A 33 -43.42 38.00 -57.34
CA LEU A 33 -44.69 38.72 -57.14
C LEU A 33 -44.51 40.25 -57.17
N GLN A 34 -43.34 40.77 -57.49
CA GLN A 34 -43.02 42.20 -57.59
C GLN A 34 -43.64 43.07 -56.45
N LEU A 35 -43.56 42.60 -55.21
CA LEU A 35 -44.12 43.25 -54.07
C LEU A 35 -43.47 44.62 -53.82
N LYS A 36 -44.25 45.62 -53.41
CA LYS A 36 -43.86 47.04 -53.25
C LYS A 36 -42.67 47.29 -52.29
N HIS A 37 -42.21 46.27 -51.54
CA HIS A 37 -41.03 46.31 -50.66
C HIS A 37 -40.26 44.97 -50.71
N ALA A 38 -40.12 44.38 -51.91
CA ALA A 38 -39.51 43.06 -52.11
C ALA A 38 -38.11 42.93 -51.40
N ALA A 39 -37.27 43.97 -51.47
CA ALA A 39 -35.96 44.00 -50.84
C ALA A 39 -36.03 43.83 -49.31
N LEU A 40 -36.99 44.45 -48.66
CA LEU A 40 -37.19 44.34 -47.21
C LEU A 40 -37.63 42.91 -46.81
N TYR A 41 -38.56 42.32 -47.58
CA TYR A 41 -39.02 40.95 -47.33
C TYR A 41 -37.90 39.89 -47.57
N VAL A 42 -37.04 40.09 -48.55
CA VAL A 42 -35.86 39.22 -48.78
C VAL A 42 -34.89 39.36 -47.59
N LEU A 43 -34.62 40.57 -47.13
CA LEU A 43 -33.73 40.84 -45.96
C LEU A 43 -34.29 40.19 -44.70
N LEU A 44 -35.58 40.31 -44.42
CA LEU A 44 -36.25 39.67 -43.29
C LEU A 44 -36.23 38.13 -43.42
N SER A 45 -36.41 37.60 -44.60
CA SER A 45 -36.30 36.16 -44.90
C SER A 45 -34.88 35.64 -44.61
N CYS A 46 -33.84 36.33 -45.06
CA CYS A 46 -32.44 35.97 -44.78
C CYS A 46 -32.11 36.04 -43.29
N ALA A 47 -32.59 37.06 -42.61
CA ALA A 47 -32.42 37.19 -41.15
C ALA A 47 -33.12 36.02 -40.38
N GLY A 48 -34.37 35.71 -40.78
CA GLY A 48 -35.13 34.58 -40.23
C GLY A 48 -34.44 33.20 -40.46
N MET A 49 -33.86 33.03 -41.64
CA MET A 49 -33.06 31.85 -41.99
C MET A 49 -31.85 31.73 -41.05
N GLY A 50 -31.07 32.80 -40.92
CA GLY A 50 -29.89 32.82 -40.01
C GLY A 50 -30.26 32.51 -38.57
N LEU A 51 -31.35 33.13 -38.08
CA LEU A 51 -31.82 32.93 -36.72
C LEU A 51 -32.31 31.48 -36.47
N SER A 52 -33.00 30.86 -37.46
CA SER A 52 -33.44 29.46 -37.36
C SER A 52 -32.28 28.47 -37.36
N ILE A 53 -31.25 28.69 -38.17
CA ILE A 53 -30.03 27.86 -38.17
C ILE A 53 -29.28 27.97 -36.84
N LEU A 54 -29.10 29.20 -36.32
CA LEU A 54 -28.46 29.41 -35.04
C LEU A 54 -29.25 28.74 -33.91
N ALA A 55 -30.57 28.82 -33.92
CA ALA A 55 -31.41 28.13 -32.94
C ALA A 55 -31.25 26.61 -32.99
N PHE A 56 -31.22 26.01 -34.18
CA PHE A 56 -31.02 24.56 -34.31
C PHE A 56 -29.62 24.12 -33.84
N LEU A 57 -28.58 24.89 -34.14
CA LEU A 57 -27.22 24.64 -33.67
C LEU A 57 -27.14 24.79 -32.14
N TYR A 58 -27.71 25.84 -31.56
CA TYR A 58 -27.75 26.05 -30.12
C TYR A 58 -28.43 24.89 -29.39
N LEU A 59 -29.60 24.46 -29.86
CA LEU A 59 -30.32 23.33 -29.26
C LEU A 59 -29.52 22.02 -29.36
N TYR A 60 -28.82 21.82 -30.48
CA TYR A 60 -27.96 20.64 -30.68
C TYR A 60 -26.78 20.65 -29.68
N PHE A 61 -26.03 21.74 -29.57
CA PHE A 61 -24.90 21.85 -28.67
C PHE A 61 -25.31 21.76 -27.21
N ARG A 62 -26.40 22.43 -26.82
CA ARG A 62 -26.95 22.33 -25.48
C ARG A 62 -27.27 20.89 -25.05
N GLU A 63 -27.83 20.12 -25.98
CA GLU A 63 -28.09 18.70 -25.69
C GLU A 63 -26.81 17.88 -25.58
N GLN A 64 -25.78 18.19 -26.39
CA GLN A 64 -24.47 17.54 -26.25
C GLN A 64 -23.80 17.86 -24.94
N ASP A 65 -23.83 19.11 -24.49
CA ASP A 65 -23.28 19.54 -23.19
C ASP A 65 -23.98 18.83 -22.03
N ARG A 66 -25.31 18.71 -22.09
CA ARG A 66 -26.07 17.98 -21.06
C ARG A 66 -25.62 16.51 -20.94
N ILE A 67 -25.47 15.83 -22.06
CA ILE A 67 -25.02 14.44 -22.10
C ILE A 67 -23.60 14.29 -21.51
N MET A 68 -22.71 15.24 -21.85
CA MET A 68 -21.35 15.24 -21.30
C MET A 68 -21.32 15.51 -19.79
N GLU A 69 -22.15 16.44 -19.29
CA GLU A 69 -22.28 16.71 -17.86
C GLU A 69 -22.83 15.50 -17.09
N GLU A 70 -23.85 14.84 -17.62
CA GLU A 70 -24.41 13.62 -17.05
C GLU A 70 -23.34 12.51 -17.01
N ALA A 71 -22.58 12.31 -18.07
CA ALA A 71 -21.48 11.34 -18.11
C ALA A 71 -20.39 11.68 -17.09
N ALA A 72 -19.99 12.94 -17.01
CA ALA A 72 -19.00 13.41 -16.02
C ALA A 72 -19.49 13.23 -14.57
N ALA A 73 -20.79 13.41 -14.31
CA ALA A 73 -21.39 13.15 -13.01
C ALA A 73 -21.32 11.66 -12.64
N GLN A 74 -21.61 10.74 -13.57
CA GLN A 74 -21.49 9.30 -13.32
C GLN A 74 -20.06 8.88 -13.04
N ILE A 75 -19.08 9.44 -13.75
CA ILE A 75 -17.66 9.19 -13.47
C ILE A 75 -17.29 9.68 -12.07
N ARG A 76 -17.73 10.87 -11.66
CA ARG A 76 -17.49 11.39 -10.30
C ARG A 76 -18.14 10.51 -9.23
N ASN A 77 -19.35 10.01 -9.46
CA ASN A 77 -20.04 9.08 -8.56
C ASN A 77 -19.21 7.79 -8.38
N TYR A 78 -18.69 7.24 -9.47
CA TYR A 78 -17.81 6.08 -9.40
C TYR A 78 -16.54 6.37 -8.58
N LEU A 79 -15.89 7.51 -8.81
CA LEU A 79 -14.69 7.94 -8.07
C LEU A 79 -14.97 8.20 -6.58
N SER A 80 -16.21 8.58 -6.23
CA SER A 80 -16.63 8.75 -4.83
C SER A 80 -17.02 7.45 -4.12
N GLY A 81 -16.92 6.30 -4.83
CA GLY A 81 -17.12 4.98 -4.25
C GLY A 81 -18.36 4.21 -4.70
N ASP A 82 -19.22 4.80 -5.55
CA ASP A 82 -20.37 4.09 -6.14
C ASP A 82 -19.91 3.19 -7.28
N LYS A 83 -19.62 1.93 -6.95
CA LYS A 83 -19.15 0.93 -7.91
C LYS A 83 -20.14 0.57 -9.01
N ASP A 84 -21.42 0.92 -8.84
CA ASP A 84 -22.49 0.63 -9.78
C ASP A 84 -22.80 1.79 -10.72
N ALA A 85 -22.19 2.96 -10.52
CA ALA A 85 -22.34 4.10 -11.40
C ALA A 85 -21.92 3.73 -12.84
N ARG A 86 -22.81 3.98 -13.80
CA ARG A 86 -22.59 3.70 -15.23
C ARG A 86 -23.10 4.86 -16.07
N ILE A 87 -22.40 5.13 -17.17
CA ILE A 87 -22.82 6.12 -18.16
C ILE A 87 -23.87 5.46 -19.07
N SER A 88 -25.00 6.16 -19.30
CA SER A 88 -26.03 5.68 -20.22
C SER A 88 -25.50 5.59 -21.66
N CYS A 89 -25.71 4.46 -22.33
CA CYS A 89 -25.23 4.16 -23.67
C CYS A 89 -26.35 3.83 -24.67
N ASP A 90 -27.57 4.36 -24.46
CA ASP A 90 -28.81 3.96 -25.17
C ASP A 90 -28.90 4.46 -26.60
N GLU A 91 -27.95 5.27 -27.10
CA GLU A 91 -28.01 5.84 -28.42
C GLU A 91 -26.78 5.49 -29.29
N GLU A 92 -26.93 5.62 -30.62
CA GLU A 92 -25.86 5.38 -31.58
C GLU A 92 -25.01 6.63 -31.82
N GLY A 93 -23.67 6.48 -31.85
CA GLY A 93 -22.75 7.57 -32.20
C GLY A 93 -21.35 7.37 -31.64
N GLY A 94 -20.38 8.18 -32.08
CA GLY A 94 -18.99 8.10 -31.65
C GLY A 94 -18.81 8.33 -30.15
N LEU A 95 -19.62 9.22 -29.55
CA LEU A 95 -19.62 9.54 -28.14
C LEU A 95 -20.10 8.34 -27.29
N TYR A 96 -21.17 7.67 -27.72
CA TYR A 96 -21.71 6.50 -27.00
C TYR A 96 -20.79 5.28 -27.07
N ARG A 97 -20.01 5.15 -28.15
CA ARG A 97 -18.95 4.14 -28.22
C ARG A 97 -17.88 4.40 -27.18
N LEU A 98 -17.45 5.66 -26.99
CA LEU A 98 -16.52 6.03 -25.92
C LEU A 98 -17.11 5.71 -24.53
N PHE A 99 -18.38 6.01 -24.29
CA PHE A 99 -19.07 5.69 -23.04
C PHE A 99 -19.13 4.18 -22.80
N HIS A 100 -19.34 3.40 -23.85
CA HIS A 100 -19.31 1.95 -23.74
C HIS A 100 -17.92 1.42 -23.34
N GLU A 101 -16.84 1.96 -23.93
CA GLU A 101 -15.46 1.61 -23.56
C GLU A 101 -15.14 2.02 -22.12
N VAL A 102 -15.60 3.19 -21.67
CA VAL A 102 -15.45 3.63 -20.27
C VAL A 102 -16.18 2.68 -19.33
N ASN A 103 -17.42 2.31 -19.60
CA ASN A 103 -18.18 1.34 -18.80
C ASN A 103 -17.50 -0.05 -18.76
N SER A 104 -16.92 -0.48 -19.89
CA SER A 104 -16.15 -1.73 -19.96
C SER A 104 -14.90 -1.66 -19.08
N LEU A 105 -14.17 -0.55 -19.13
CA LEU A 105 -12.99 -0.32 -18.28
C LEU A 105 -13.36 -0.32 -16.80
N VAL A 106 -14.47 0.32 -16.40
CA VAL A 106 -15.00 0.29 -15.05
C VAL A 106 -15.33 -1.14 -14.59
N SER A 107 -15.94 -1.94 -15.48
CA SER A 107 -16.26 -3.34 -15.17
C SER A 107 -15.01 -4.19 -14.97
N ILE A 108 -13.96 -3.99 -15.78
CA ILE A 108 -12.67 -4.66 -15.63
C ILE A 108 -11.99 -4.26 -14.32
N LEU A 109 -12.00 -2.96 -13.98
CA LEU A 109 -11.42 -2.47 -12.72
C LEU A 109 -12.13 -3.06 -11.49
N ASN A 110 -13.47 -3.13 -11.51
CA ASN A 110 -14.23 -3.75 -10.43
C ASN A 110 -13.92 -5.24 -10.28
N ALA A 111 -13.84 -5.98 -11.40
CA ALA A 111 -13.48 -7.39 -11.39
C ALA A 111 -12.05 -7.62 -10.85
N HIS A 112 -11.09 -6.76 -11.20
CA HIS A 112 -9.74 -6.81 -10.64
C HIS A 112 -9.72 -6.53 -9.13
N ALA A 113 -10.43 -5.51 -8.67
CA ALA A 113 -10.53 -5.17 -7.25
C ALA A 113 -11.18 -6.31 -6.43
N GLU A 114 -12.20 -6.96 -6.99
CA GLU A 114 -12.87 -8.10 -6.35
C GLU A 114 -11.96 -9.34 -6.29
N ASN A 115 -11.27 -9.67 -7.39
CA ASN A 115 -10.30 -10.76 -7.42
C ASN A 115 -9.15 -10.52 -6.42
N GLU A 116 -8.65 -9.29 -6.32
CA GLU A 116 -7.63 -8.93 -5.33
C GLU A 116 -8.14 -9.11 -3.89
N ALA A 117 -9.34 -8.66 -3.60
CA ALA A 117 -9.97 -8.84 -2.29
C ALA A 117 -10.17 -10.32 -1.93
N GLN A 118 -10.59 -11.14 -2.90
CA GLN A 118 -10.74 -12.59 -2.71
C GLN A 118 -9.38 -13.26 -2.49
N ALA A 119 -8.34 -12.91 -3.26
CA ALA A 119 -7.00 -13.43 -3.08
C ALA A 119 -6.42 -13.08 -1.70
N LYS A 120 -6.62 -11.84 -1.23
CA LYS A 120 -6.23 -11.42 0.13
C LYS A 120 -6.97 -12.21 1.21
N SER A 121 -8.26 -12.42 1.05
CA SER A 121 -9.08 -13.19 2.00
C SER A 121 -8.65 -14.67 2.03
N PHE A 122 -8.43 -15.28 0.88
CA PHE A 122 -7.91 -16.64 0.76
C PHE A 122 -6.54 -16.78 1.43
N LEU A 123 -5.61 -15.86 1.16
CA LEU A 123 -4.29 -15.86 1.76
C LEU A 123 -4.35 -15.74 3.29
N LYS A 124 -5.21 -14.83 3.81
CA LYS A 124 -5.45 -14.67 5.25
C LYS A 124 -5.89 -15.97 5.91
N ASN A 125 -6.89 -16.64 5.34
CA ASN A 125 -7.45 -17.87 5.88
C ASN A 125 -6.42 -19.00 5.84
N THR A 126 -5.73 -19.18 4.68
CA THR A 126 -4.69 -20.19 4.52
C THR A 126 -3.54 -20.02 5.52
N ILE A 127 -3.08 -18.79 5.75
CA ILE A 127 -2.02 -18.50 6.72
C ILE A 127 -2.50 -18.82 8.15
N SER A 128 -3.74 -18.50 8.48
CA SER A 128 -4.31 -18.83 9.79
C SER A 128 -4.35 -20.35 10.01
N ASP A 129 -4.81 -21.09 9.01
CA ASP A 129 -4.91 -22.56 9.07
C ASP A 129 -3.52 -23.20 9.20
N ILE A 130 -2.54 -22.77 8.39
CA ILE A 130 -1.17 -23.25 8.48
C ILE A 130 -0.57 -22.93 9.86
N SER A 131 -0.85 -21.75 10.42
CA SER A 131 -0.39 -21.35 11.76
C SER A 131 -0.86 -22.36 12.83
N HIS A 132 -2.15 -22.67 12.81
CA HIS A 132 -2.72 -23.61 13.77
C HIS A 132 -2.21 -25.03 13.55
N GLN A 133 -2.09 -25.48 12.29
CA GLN A 133 -1.63 -26.83 11.95
C GLN A 133 -0.14 -27.05 12.22
N LEU A 134 0.71 -26.02 12.19
CA LEU A 134 2.13 -26.12 12.53
C LEU A 134 2.38 -26.01 14.04
N LYS A 135 1.60 -25.19 14.75
CA LYS A 135 1.75 -25.01 16.21
C LYS A 135 1.50 -26.33 16.95
N THR A 136 0.53 -27.12 16.53
CA THR A 136 0.14 -28.37 17.19
C THR A 136 1.23 -29.45 17.17
N PRO A 137 1.83 -29.84 16.00
CA PRO A 137 2.91 -30.84 15.99
C PRO A 137 4.18 -30.34 16.67
N LEU A 138 4.50 -29.03 16.60
CA LEU A 138 5.63 -28.46 17.33
C LEU A 138 5.44 -28.58 18.84
N ALA A 139 4.23 -28.27 19.35
CA ALA A 139 3.93 -28.44 20.77
C ALA A 139 4.03 -29.89 21.20
N ALA A 140 3.57 -30.86 20.37
CA ALA A 140 3.69 -32.27 20.65
C ALA A 140 5.16 -32.73 20.69
N LEU A 141 5.99 -32.28 19.74
CA LEU A 141 7.43 -32.58 19.71
C LEU A 141 8.16 -32.03 20.95
N ASN A 142 7.82 -30.80 21.38
CA ASN A 142 8.36 -30.22 22.61
C ASN A 142 7.99 -31.06 23.84
N ILE A 143 6.74 -31.55 23.92
CA ILE A 143 6.31 -32.42 25.03
C ILE A 143 7.07 -33.74 25.00
N TYR A 144 7.23 -34.38 23.83
CA TYR A 144 7.98 -35.62 23.70
C TYR A 144 9.45 -35.46 24.08
N ASN A 145 10.06 -34.35 23.68
CA ASN A 145 11.44 -34.02 24.06
C ASN A 145 11.58 -33.82 25.57
N GLY A 146 10.63 -33.12 26.20
CA GLY A 146 10.60 -32.93 27.66
C GLY A 146 10.45 -34.26 28.42
N ILE A 147 9.65 -35.21 27.92
CA ILE A 147 9.51 -36.55 28.49
C ILE A 147 10.84 -37.32 28.40
N LEU A 148 11.48 -37.27 27.22
CA LEU A 148 12.79 -37.91 27.03
C LEU A 148 13.86 -37.33 27.95
N GLN A 149 13.90 -36.01 28.13
CA GLN A 149 14.81 -35.35 29.08
C GLN A 149 14.58 -35.83 30.53
N ALA A 150 13.30 -35.96 30.94
CA ALA A 150 12.95 -36.39 32.29
C ALA A 150 13.31 -37.88 32.55
N GLU A 151 13.10 -38.76 31.56
CA GLU A 151 13.32 -40.20 31.67
C GLU A 151 14.81 -40.60 31.54
N THR A 152 15.62 -39.77 30.87
CA THR A 152 17.00 -40.10 30.51
C THR A 152 18.03 -39.20 31.20
N ALA A 153 17.63 -38.53 32.30
CA ALA A 153 18.46 -37.59 33.06
C ALA A 153 19.82 -38.18 33.51
N ASP A 154 19.92 -39.48 33.65
CA ASP A 154 21.14 -40.20 34.10
C ASP A 154 22.11 -40.57 32.95
N THR A 155 21.74 -40.30 31.69
CA THR A 155 22.56 -40.63 30.49
C THR A 155 23.03 -39.34 29.80
N PRO A 156 24.32 -38.94 29.99
CA PRO A 156 24.83 -37.63 29.51
C PRO A 156 24.66 -37.45 28.00
N GLU A 157 24.88 -38.45 27.21
CA GLU A 157 24.76 -38.39 25.72
C GLU A 157 23.32 -38.13 25.28
N ILE A 158 22.33 -38.76 25.92
CA ILE A 158 20.92 -38.56 25.60
C ILE A 158 20.46 -37.20 26.05
N ARG A 159 20.96 -36.73 27.18
CA ARG A 159 20.67 -35.38 27.68
C ARG A 159 21.15 -34.29 26.68
N GLU A 160 22.36 -34.42 26.15
CA GLU A 160 22.90 -33.49 25.15
C GLU A 160 22.02 -33.50 23.87
N PHE A 161 21.62 -34.69 23.40
CA PHE A 161 20.73 -34.81 22.25
C PHE A 161 19.36 -34.18 22.48
N THR A 162 18.76 -34.34 23.64
CA THR A 162 17.46 -33.76 23.94
C THR A 162 17.53 -32.24 24.11
N GLU A 163 18.61 -31.70 24.69
CA GLU A 163 18.87 -30.25 24.79
C GLU A 163 19.06 -29.63 23.38
N LEU A 164 19.81 -30.30 22.49
CA LEU A 164 19.95 -29.87 21.08
C LEU A 164 18.61 -29.93 20.32
N SER A 165 17.81 -30.98 20.55
CA SER A 165 16.48 -31.10 19.95
C SER A 165 15.52 -30.00 20.40
N GLU A 166 15.55 -29.62 21.68
CA GLU A 166 14.75 -28.51 22.23
C GLU A 166 15.14 -27.19 21.56
N GLN A 167 16.43 -26.92 21.42
CA GLN A 167 16.92 -25.71 20.74
C GLN A 167 16.45 -25.64 19.28
N GLU A 168 16.52 -26.76 18.52
CA GLU A 168 16.06 -26.78 17.14
C GLU A 168 14.52 -26.69 17.02
N LEU A 169 13.76 -27.27 17.93
CA LEU A 169 12.30 -27.12 18.00
C LEU A 169 11.89 -25.68 18.29
N ASP A 170 12.54 -25.01 19.23
CA ASP A 170 12.32 -23.59 19.52
C ASP A 170 12.68 -22.71 18.32
N ARG A 171 13.77 -23.05 17.64
CA ARG A 171 14.19 -22.36 16.40
C ARG A 171 13.14 -22.49 15.31
N ILE A 172 12.62 -23.70 15.05
CA ILE A 172 11.56 -23.93 14.08
C ILE A 172 10.28 -23.20 14.48
N GLY A 173 9.91 -23.23 15.77
CA GLY A 173 8.75 -22.51 16.29
C GLY A 173 8.83 -21.01 16.02
N ASN A 174 9.97 -20.40 16.34
CA ASN A 174 10.24 -18.99 16.10
C ASN A 174 10.24 -18.64 14.61
N LEU A 175 10.80 -19.52 13.76
CA LEU A 175 10.80 -19.36 12.30
C LEU A 175 9.37 -19.30 11.76
N VAL A 176 8.55 -20.28 12.11
CA VAL A 176 7.15 -20.38 11.69
C VAL A 176 6.38 -19.14 12.15
N GLN A 177 6.49 -18.74 13.41
CA GLN A 177 5.81 -17.58 13.96
C GLN A 177 6.18 -16.28 13.22
N ASN A 178 7.48 -16.05 13.00
CA ASN A 178 7.95 -14.86 12.30
C ASN A 178 7.51 -14.84 10.83
N LEU A 179 7.56 -15.99 10.15
CA LEU A 179 7.08 -16.12 8.77
C LEU A 179 5.60 -15.76 8.67
N LEU A 180 4.79 -16.24 9.62
CA LEU A 180 3.36 -15.96 9.67
C LEU A 180 3.07 -14.49 9.97
N LYS A 181 3.83 -13.87 10.90
CA LYS A 181 3.72 -12.42 11.18
C LYS A 181 3.99 -11.61 9.92
N VAL A 182 5.11 -11.87 9.23
CA VAL A 182 5.47 -11.16 7.99
C VAL A 182 4.41 -11.35 6.91
N THR A 183 3.92 -12.58 6.72
CA THR A 183 2.92 -12.88 5.69
C THR A 183 1.57 -12.21 5.98
N LYS A 184 1.14 -12.14 7.26
CA LYS A 184 -0.06 -11.41 7.68
C LYS A 184 0.06 -9.90 7.43
N LEU A 185 1.24 -9.33 7.70
CA LEU A 185 1.53 -7.91 7.44
C LEU A 185 1.47 -7.60 5.94
N ASP A 186 2.12 -8.41 5.10
CA ASP A 186 2.09 -8.23 3.63
C ASP A 186 0.70 -8.38 3.03
N ALA A 187 -0.10 -9.31 3.56
CA ALA A 187 -1.49 -9.47 3.16
C ALA A 187 -2.40 -8.33 3.63
N GLY A 188 -1.88 -7.39 4.47
CA GLY A 188 -2.67 -6.31 5.07
C GLY A 188 -3.81 -6.81 5.95
N THR A 189 -3.65 -7.99 6.58
CA THR A 189 -4.70 -8.66 7.36
C THR A 189 -4.56 -8.41 8.86
N VAL A 190 -3.51 -7.72 9.28
CA VAL A 190 -3.28 -7.34 10.68
C VAL A 190 -4.17 -6.16 11.04
N LEU A 191 -4.96 -6.30 12.07
CA LEU A 191 -5.68 -5.19 12.70
C LEU A 191 -4.78 -4.59 13.78
N PHE A 192 -4.30 -3.37 13.55
CA PHE A 192 -3.46 -2.65 14.50
C PHE A 192 -4.32 -1.89 15.51
N GLU A 193 -4.00 -2.04 16.79
CA GLU A 193 -4.56 -1.25 17.89
C GLU A 193 -3.70 -0.01 18.12
N LYS A 194 -3.82 0.98 17.22
CA LYS A 194 -3.01 2.19 17.27
C LYS A 194 -3.53 3.18 18.32
N ALA A 195 -2.61 3.68 19.16
CA ALA A 195 -2.85 4.73 20.14
C ALA A 195 -1.67 5.72 20.20
N ASP A 196 -1.85 6.86 20.86
CA ASP A 196 -0.75 7.79 21.15
C ASP A 196 0.12 7.18 22.27
N GLU A 197 1.23 6.55 21.89
CA GLU A 197 2.14 5.84 22.77
C GLU A 197 3.40 6.67 23.08
N ASN A 198 3.88 6.66 24.33
CA ASN A 198 5.12 7.32 24.70
C ASN A 198 6.33 6.51 24.23
N VAL A 199 7.19 7.14 23.40
CA VAL A 199 8.36 6.46 22.81
C VAL A 199 9.38 6.07 23.88
N SER A 200 9.64 6.94 24.87
CA SER A 200 10.58 6.67 25.96
C SER A 200 10.18 5.43 26.75
N ASP A 201 8.89 5.28 27.07
CA ASP A 201 8.39 4.12 27.81
C ASP A 201 8.54 2.81 27.02
N MET A 202 8.30 2.86 25.70
CA MET A 202 8.54 1.71 24.85
C MET A 202 10.01 1.31 24.80
N MET A 203 10.93 2.27 24.64
CA MET A 203 12.37 2.00 24.59
C MET A 203 12.90 1.48 25.92
N ARG A 204 12.41 1.99 27.06
CA ARG A 204 12.73 1.45 28.41
C ARG A 204 12.23 0.00 28.59
N CYS A 205 11.08 -0.37 28.02
CA CYS A 205 10.62 -1.76 28.04
C CYS A 205 11.57 -2.67 27.25
N ILE A 206 12.04 -2.22 26.09
CA ILE A 206 13.02 -2.95 25.27
C ILE A 206 14.36 -3.10 26.04
N GLU A 207 14.87 -2.03 26.64
CA GLU A 207 16.09 -2.08 27.46
C GLU A 207 15.99 -3.13 28.56
N LYS A 208 14.88 -3.13 29.31
CA LYS A 208 14.63 -4.13 30.37
C LYS A 208 14.59 -5.56 29.80
N HIS A 209 14.00 -5.75 28.64
CA HIS A 209 13.95 -7.07 28.00
C HIS A 209 15.35 -7.59 27.65
N PHE A 210 16.26 -6.71 27.20
CA PHE A 210 17.63 -7.09 26.86
C PHE A 210 18.63 -6.99 28.04
N ALA A 211 18.21 -6.56 29.23
CA ALA A 211 19.11 -6.35 30.40
C ALA A 211 19.91 -7.60 30.78
N TRP A 212 19.29 -8.78 30.78
CA TRP A 212 19.98 -10.04 31.06
C TRP A 212 21.07 -10.33 30.02
N ARG A 213 20.74 -10.17 28.76
CA ARG A 213 21.66 -10.39 27.62
C ARG A 213 22.83 -9.42 27.63
N THR A 214 22.57 -8.15 27.97
CA THR A 214 23.59 -7.10 28.18
C THR A 214 24.62 -7.53 29.21
N GLY A 215 24.19 -8.06 30.37
CA GLY A 215 25.08 -8.54 31.40
C GLY A 215 25.88 -9.78 31.02
N GLN A 216 25.22 -10.76 30.39
CA GLN A 216 25.86 -12.03 29.99
C GLN A 216 26.91 -11.84 28.89
N GLU A 217 26.58 -11.04 27.86
CA GLU A 217 27.47 -10.83 26.73
C GLU A 217 28.49 -9.71 26.98
N GLY A 218 28.39 -8.99 28.08
CA GLY A 218 29.27 -7.87 28.42
C GLY A 218 29.24 -6.75 27.39
N LYS A 219 28.05 -6.47 26.85
CA LYS A 219 27.78 -5.38 25.90
C LYS A 219 27.09 -4.24 26.63
N ASN A 220 27.07 -3.04 26.05
CA ASN A 220 26.42 -1.88 26.63
C ASN A 220 25.23 -1.44 25.77
N LEU A 221 24.01 -1.42 26.35
CA LEU A 221 22.81 -0.87 25.74
C LEU A 221 22.47 0.46 26.41
N SER A 222 22.35 1.52 25.65
CA SER A 222 22.04 2.87 26.15
C SER A 222 20.89 3.49 25.41
N LEU A 223 20.10 4.30 26.15
CA LEU A 223 18.94 5.02 25.63
C LEU A 223 19.21 6.52 25.68
N SER A 224 18.79 7.25 24.65
CA SER A 224 18.86 8.72 24.58
C SER A 224 17.71 9.29 23.76
N GLY A 225 16.95 10.22 24.32
CA GLY A 225 15.89 10.92 23.62
C GLY A 225 15.01 11.75 24.54
N ASP A 226 14.10 12.50 23.96
CA ASP A 226 13.13 13.32 24.68
C ASP A 226 12.00 12.44 25.25
N GLU A 227 11.76 12.54 26.56
CA GLU A 227 10.77 11.74 27.27
C GLU A 227 9.32 12.10 26.95
N THR A 228 9.10 13.25 26.31
CA THR A 228 7.76 13.77 25.99
C THR A 228 7.23 13.31 24.64
N ILE A 229 8.07 12.69 23.81
CA ILE A 229 7.69 12.30 22.45
C ILE A 229 6.66 11.17 22.48
N THR A 230 5.55 11.41 21.81
CA THR A 230 4.51 10.40 21.54
C THR A 230 4.45 10.07 20.06
N LEU A 231 4.03 8.83 19.76
CA LEU A 231 3.84 8.34 18.39
C LEU A 231 2.50 7.59 18.32
N PHE A 232 1.71 7.90 17.30
CA PHE A 232 0.47 7.17 17.03
C PHE A 232 0.76 5.83 16.36
N CYS A 233 0.86 4.76 17.17
CA CYS A 233 1.27 3.44 16.74
C CYS A 233 0.61 2.33 17.56
N ASP A 234 0.71 1.09 17.04
CA ASP A 234 0.50 -0.11 17.85
C ASP A 234 1.78 -0.42 18.62
N ARG A 235 1.70 -0.27 19.94
CA ARG A 235 2.82 -0.46 20.89
C ARG A 235 3.50 -1.81 20.70
N THR A 236 2.72 -2.88 20.63
CA THR A 236 3.23 -4.26 20.58
C THR A 236 4.02 -4.52 19.32
N TRP A 237 3.47 -4.12 18.18
CA TRP A 237 4.13 -4.30 16.90
C TRP A 237 5.37 -3.41 16.73
N LEU A 238 5.30 -2.16 17.18
CA LEU A 238 6.46 -1.27 17.09
C LEU A 238 7.60 -1.73 18.01
N MET A 239 7.30 -2.16 19.23
CA MET A 239 8.29 -2.77 20.11
C MET A 239 8.91 -4.04 19.50
N GLU A 240 8.13 -4.88 18.84
CA GLU A 240 8.63 -6.04 18.11
C GLU A 240 9.63 -5.63 17.00
N ALA A 241 9.29 -4.59 16.21
CA ALA A 241 10.17 -4.09 15.14
C ALA A 241 11.50 -3.59 15.70
N VAL A 242 11.48 -2.72 16.73
CA VAL A 242 12.69 -2.19 17.34
C VAL A 242 13.48 -3.29 18.03
N SER A 243 12.82 -4.24 18.71
CA SER A 243 13.49 -5.40 19.35
C SER A 243 14.23 -6.27 18.34
N ASN A 244 13.70 -6.44 17.12
CA ASN A 244 14.40 -7.17 16.04
C ASN A 244 15.68 -6.43 15.59
N LEU A 245 15.66 -5.10 15.53
CA LEU A 245 16.86 -4.29 15.23
C LEU A 245 17.88 -4.39 16.37
N VAL A 246 17.45 -4.28 17.62
CA VAL A 246 18.32 -4.42 18.80
C VAL A 246 18.91 -5.82 18.86
N LYS A 247 18.11 -6.87 18.62
CA LYS A 247 18.61 -8.25 18.54
C LYS A 247 19.68 -8.39 17.46
N ASN A 248 19.44 -7.82 16.27
CA ASN A 248 20.42 -7.82 15.19
C ASN A 248 21.73 -7.12 15.60
N ALA A 249 21.64 -5.98 16.30
CA ALA A 249 22.81 -5.29 16.86
C ALA A 249 23.58 -6.18 17.86
N PHE A 250 22.88 -6.89 18.75
CA PHE A 250 23.51 -7.85 19.66
C PHE A 250 24.19 -8.99 18.89
N ASP A 251 23.57 -9.55 17.87
CA ASP A 251 24.11 -10.69 17.13
C ASP A 251 25.38 -10.33 16.32
N HIS A 252 25.53 -9.04 15.92
CA HIS A 252 26.64 -8.55 15.09
C HIS A 252 27.68 -7.69 15.84
N THR A 253 27.57 -7.57 17.17
CA THR A 253 28.54 -6.87 18.01
C THR A 253 29.35 -7.85 18.87
N ARG A 254 30.53 -7.42 19.33
CA ARG A 254 31.41 -8.18 20.22
C ARG A 254 31.26 -7.71 21.68
N LYS A 255 31.87 -8.42 22.61
CA LYS A 255 31.99 -8.00 23.99
C LYS A 255 32.67 -6.62 24.10
N GLY A 256 32.11 -5.73 24.89
CA GLY A 256 32.58 -4.36 25.07
C GLY A 256 31.98 -3.35 24.06
N CYS A 257 31.27 -3.80 23.02
CA CYS A 257 30.60 -2.94 22.08
C CYS A 257 29.38 -2.23 22.66
N ALA A 258 29.06 -1.05 22.10
CA ALA A 258 27.94 -0.23 22.48
C ALA A 258 26.80 -0.32 21.46
N ILE A 259 25.58 -0.51 21.98
CA ILE A 259 24.34 -0.43 21.23
C ILE A 259 23.57 0.77 21.78
N ARG A 260 23.08 1.65 20.91
CA ARG A 260 22.36 2.86 21.30
C ARG A 260 21.00 2.90 20.63
N ILE A 261 19.97 3.24 21.41
CA ILE A 261 18.66 3.57 20.87
C ILE A 261 18.44 5.06 21.13
N GLU A 262 18.30 5.82 20.04
CA GLU A 262 18.12 7.27 20.09
C GLU A 262 16.77 7.61 19.47
N TRP A 263 16.03 8.56 20.06
CA TRP A 263 14.79 9.06 19.46
C TRP A 263 14.70 10.57 19.60
N ARG A 264 14.13 11.19 18.57
CA ARG A 264 13.96 12.64 18.51
C ARG A 264 12.81 13.00 17.57
N THR A 265 12.30 14.22 17.74
CA THR A 265 11.40 14.85 16.78
C THR A 265 12.19 15.77 15.87
N PHE A 266 11.97 15.67 14.58
CA PHE A 266 12.57 16.55 13.58
C PHE A 266 11.50 17.01 12.61
N ALA A 267 11.16 18.34 12.62
CA ALA A 267 10.05 18.91 11.88
C ALA A 267 8.72 18.17 12.18
N SER A 268 8.17 17.45 11.20
CA SER A 268 6.93 16.67 11.31
C SER A 268 7.18 15.15 11.39
N ILE A 269 8.36 14.74 11.84
CA ILE A 269 8.77 13.32 11.87
C ILE A 269 9.23 12.97 13.28
N VAL A 270 8.78 11.82 13.80
CA VAL A 270 9.43 11.11 14.91
C VAL A 270 10.44 10.16 14.31
N GLN A 271 11.69 10.30 14.71
CA GLN A 271 12.80 9.46 14.29
C GLN A 271 13.26 8.60 15.45
N ILE A 272 13.40 7.28 15.23
CA ILE A 272 14.00 6.32 16.16
C ILE A 272 15.22 5.71 15.45
N VAL A 273 16.38 5.74 16.09
CA VAL A 273 17.63 5.21 15.53
C VAL A 273 18.15 4.11 16.44
N VAL A 274 18.44 2.94 15.88
CA VAL A 274 19.16 1.85 16.57
C VAL A 274 20.54 1.77 15.92
N ARG A 275 21.56 2.08 16.71
CA ARG A 275 22.97 2.11 16.25
C ARG A 275 23.81 1.13 17.06
N ASP A 276 24.70 0.44 16.37
CA ASP A 276 25.75 -0.39 16.96
C ASP A 276 27.13 0.00 16.40
N ASP A 277 28.18 -0.36 17.14
CA ASP A 277 29.58 -0.25 16.73
C ASP A 277 30.17 -1.64 16.37
N GLY A 278 29.36 -2.48 15.78
CA GLY A 278 29.69 -3.86 15.41
C GLY A 278 30.47 -3.99 14.09
N SER A 279 30.31 -5.17 13.49
CA SER A 279 31.03 -5.54 12.26
C SER A 279 30.63 -4.74 11.02
N GLY A 280 29.49 -4.05 11.05
CA GLY A 280 28.92 -3.41 9.87
C GLY A 280 28.39 -4.41 8.84
N ILE A 281 27.92 -3.89 7.72
CA ILE A 281 27.32 -4.64 6.62
C ILE A 281 28.12 -4.38 5.33
N HIS A 282 28.42 -5.44 4.59
CA HIS A 282 29.08 -5.29 3.30
C HIS A 282 28.21 -4.55 2.29
N PRO A 283 28.71 -3.62 1.46
CA PRO A 283 27.90 -2.85 0.50
C PRO A 283 27.05 -3.71 -0.44
N GLU A 284 27.53 -4.86 -0.86
CA GLU A 284 26.78 -5.80 -1.70
C GLU A 284 25.58 -6.43 -1.00
N ASP A 285 25.60 -6.52 0.34
CA ASP A 285 24.49 -7.07 1.13
C ASP A 285 23.39 -6.03 1.40
N LEU A 286 23.73 -4.73 1.47
CA LEU A 286 22.79 -3.65 1.82
C LEU A 286 21.48 -3.67 1.01
N PRO A 287 21.47 -3.87 -0.31
CA PRO A 287 20.24 -3.96 -1.09
C PRO A 287 19.39 -5.19 -0.75
N HIS A 288 19.92 -6.14 0.00
CA HIS A 288 19.34 -7.46 0.20
C HIS A 288 18.95 -7.77 1.64
N ILE A 289 19.42 -6.99 2.63
CA ILE A 289 19.20 -7.26 4.06
C ILE A 289 17.73 -7.34 4.49
N PHE A 290 16.82 -6.69 3.76
CA PHE A 290 15.38 -6.74 4.01
C PHE A 290 14.66 -7.86 3.22
N LYS A 291 15.40 -8.67 2.40
CA LYS A 291 14.81 -9.84 1.76
C LYS A 291 14.65 -10.97 2.77
N ARG A 292 13.54 -11.71 2.69
CA ARG A 292 13.27 -12.86 3.55
C ARG A 292 14.31 -13.94 3.36
N PHE A 293 14.73 -14.57 4.45
CA PHE A 293 15.72 -15.64 4.49
C PHE A 293 17.09 -15.21 3.97
N TYR A 294 17.33 -13.91 3.75
CA TYR A 294 18.61 -13.42 3.33
C TYR A 294 19.60 -13.44 4.50
N ARG A 295 20.79 -13.96 4.24
CA ARG A 295 21.95 -13.96 5.15
C ARG A 295 23.15 -13.42 4.39
N SER A 296 23.99 -12.64 5.05
CA SER A 296 25.23 -12.13 4.47
C SER A 296 26.06 -13.26 3.88
N ARG A 297 26.63 -13.04 2.70
CA ARG A 297 27.61 -13.93 2.06
C ARG A 297 29.02 -13.64 2.55
N PHE A 298 29.20 -12.52 3.28
CA PHE A 298 30.47 -12.06 3.79
C PHE A 298 30.44 -12.03 5.34
N PRO A 299 30.44 -13.19 6.02
CA PRO A 299 30.41 -13.21 7.49
C PRO A 299 31.73 -12.65 8.01
N VAL A 300 31.66 -11.57 8.78
CA VAL A 300 32.84 -10.91 9.38
C VAL A 300 33.32 -11.63 10.64
N ASN A 301 32.52 -12.54 11.19
CA ASN A 301 32.86 -13.35 12.35
C ASN A 301 32.64 -14.84 12.09
N ASP A 302 33.65 -15.66 12.42
CA ASP A 302 33.59 -17.13 12.40
C ASP A 302 32.71 -17.75 13.50
N SER A 303 31.96 -16.95 14.26
CA SER A 303 31.06 -17.47 15.27
C SER A 303 29.91 -18.20 14.58
N ALA A 304 29.93 -19.52 14.62
CA ALA A 304 28.89 -20.44 14.17
C ALA A 304 27.51 -20.17 14.81
N ASP A 305 27.47 -19.31 15.83
CA ASP A 305 26.31 -18.97 16.64
C ASP A 305 25.46 -17.77 16.13
N ALA A 306 25.86 -17.12 15.03
CA ALA A 306 25.00 -16.09 14.41
C ALA A 306 23.81 -16.75 13.70
N GLN A 307 22.92 -17.36 14.49
CA GLN A 307 21.81 -18.20 14.02
C GLN A 307 20.56 -17.39 13.61
N GLY A 308 20.72 -16.20 13.05
CA GLY A 308 19.61 -15.43 12.51
C GLY A 308 18.98 -16.12 11.31
N ILE A 309 17.66 -16.35 11.34
CA ILE A 309 16.88 -17.01 10.28
C ILE A 309 16.68 -16.10 9.05
N GLY A 310 17.08 -14.83 9.12
CA GLY A 310 16.88 -13.84 8.05
C GLY A 310 15.43 -13.33 7.95
N LEU A 311 14.67 -13.35 9.03
CA LEU A 311 13.28 -12.86 9.10
C LEU A 311 13.11 -11.61 9.98
N GLY A 312 14.07 -11.27 10.86
CA GLY A 312 13.95 -10.15 11.78
C GLY A 312 13.91 -8.78 11.10
N LEU A 313 14.84 -8.52 10.19
CA LEU A 313 14.88 -7.26 9.41
C LEU A 313 13.69 -7.11 8.45
N PRO A 314 13.26 -8.14 7.69
CA PRO A 314 12.01 -8.11 6.93
C PRO A 314 10.78 -7.81 7.79
N LEU A 315 10.68 -8.39 8.99
CA LEU A 315 9.58 -8.14 9.91
C LEU A 315 9.61 -6.68 10.42
N ALA A 316 10.77 -6.19 10.83
CA ALA A 316 10.92 -4.79 11.26
C ALA A 316 10.47 -3.82 10.16
N LYS A 317 10.92 -4.05 8.91
CA LYS A 317 10.52 -3.24 7.76
C LYS A 317 9.00 -3.29 7.51
N ALA A 318 8.40 -4.47 7.49
CA ALA A 318 6.97 -4.64 7.25
C ALA A 318 6.11 -3.95 8.33
N VAL A 319 6.53 -4.00 9.60
CA VAL A 319 5.86 -3.29 10.70
C VAL A 319 5.97 -1.77 10.54
N VAL A 320 7.16 -1.24 10.24
CA VAL A 320 7.38 0.20 10.04
C VAL A 320 6.54 0.72 8.87
N GLU A 321 6.53 0.02 7.74
CA GLU A 321 5.72 0.37 6.57
C GLU A 321 4.21 0.33 6.86
N ALA A 322 3.74 -0.65 7.65
CA ALA A 322 2.34 -0.76 8.08
C ALA A 322 1.92 0.38 9.04
N HIS A 323 2.88 1.06 9.66
CA HIS A 323 2.69 2.29 10.44
C HIS A 323 2.93 3.57 9.62
N ASN A 324 2.97 3.48 8.28
CA ASN A 324 3.26 4.58 7.36
C ASN A 324 4.62 5.24 7.62
N GLY A 325 5.57 4.48 8.14
CA GLY A 325 6.96 4.91 8.36
C GLY A 325 7.88 4.43 7.24
N THR A 326 9.13 4.87 7.32
CA THR A 326 10.23 4.40 6.48
C THR A 326 11.37 3.87 7.34
N ILE A 327 12.09 2.88 6.84
CA ILE A 327 13.31 2.36 7.46
C ILE A 327 14.49 2.56 6.51
N GLU A 328 15.56 3.13 7.03
CA GLU A 328 16.81 3.36 6.33
C GLU A 328 17.94 2.67 7.07
N VAL A 329 19.01 2.32 6.36
CA VAL A 329 20.21 1.71 6.92
C VAL A 329 21.43 2.48 6.45
N ASP A 330 22.30 2.79 7.38
CA ASP A 330 23.63 3.35 7.14
C ASP A 330 24.65 2.45 7.82
N SER A 331 25.58 1.88 7.05
CA SER A 331 26.54 0.91 7.55
C SER A 331 27.79 0.84 6.71
N GLU A 332 28.93 0.76 7.41
CA GLU A 332 30.23 0.53 6.80
C GLU A 332 30.90 -0.68 7.48
N PRO A 333 31.58 -1.56 6.72
CA PRO A 333 32.32 -2.69 7.29
C PRO A 333 33.35 -2.22 8.35
N GLY A 334 33.22 -2.75 9.56
CA GLY A 334 34.10 -2.42 10.70
C GLY A 334 33.74 -1.14 11.46
N ALA A 335 32.75 -0.35 11.00
CA ALA A 335 32.32 0.89 11.68
C ALA A 335 30.96 0.75 12.38
N GLY A 336 30.27 -0.37 12.17
CA GLY A 336 28.95 -0.64 12.76
C GLY A 336 27.78 -0.33 11.83
N THR A 337 26.58 -0.36 12.38
CA THR A 337 25.33 -0.17 11.63
C THR A 337 24.39 0.79 12.35
N ALA A 338 23.68 1.62 11.60
CA ALA A 338 22.60 2.45 12.10
C ALA A 338 21.33 2.20 11.30
N PHE A 339 20.28 1.72 11.94
CA PHE A 339 18.93 1.64 11.37
C PHE A 339 18.12 2.84 11.83
N THR A 340 17.57 3.60 10.88
CA THR A 340 16.78 4.80 11.14
C THR A 340 15.32 4.56 10.75
N LEU A 341 14.42 4.69 11.70
CA LEU A 341 12.98 4.59 11.53
C LEU A 341 12.39 5.99 11.55
N ASN A 342 11.65 6.38 10.52
CA ASN A 342 11.01 7.69 10.42
C ASN A 342 9.50 7.52 10.35
N PHE A 343 8.76 8.22 11.21
CA PHE A 343 7.29 8.21 11.27
C PHE A 343 6.75 9.62 11.14
N LEU A 344 5.80 9.84 10.24
CA LEU A 344 5.15 11.13 10.10
C LEU A 344 4.24 11.43 11.29
N ILE A 345 4.35 12.62 11.87
CA ILE A 345 3.40 13.12 12.88
C ILE A 345 2.16 13.61 12.12
N PRO A 346 0.97 13.05 12.38
CA PRO A 346 -0.26 13.53 11.74
C PRO A 346 -0.46 15.01 12.10
N THR A 347 -0.51 15.88 11.09
CA THR A 347 -0.90 17.28 11.32
C THR A 347 -2.36 17.25 11.76
N LYS A 348 -2.64 17.64 13.00
CA LYS A 348 -4.03 17.91 13.44
C LYS A 348 -4.50 19.13 12.63
N LEU A 349 -5.30 18.87 11.57
CA LEU A 349 -6.06 19.89 10.85
C LEU A 349 -7.21 20.40 11.72
#